data_80bc3cc2ffe145cb058c8c2aa41316ca
#
_entry.id   80bc3cc2ffe145cb058c8c2aa41316ca
#
_cell.length_a   1.000
_cell.length_b   1.000
_cell.length_c   1.000
_cell.angle_alpha   90.00
_cell.angle_beta   90.00
_cell.angle_gamma   90.00
#
_symmetry.space_group_name_H-M   'P 1'
#
loop_
_entity.id
_entity.type
_entity.pdbx_description
1 polymer ?
#
loop_
_entity_poly.entity_id
_entity_poly.type
_entity_poly.pdbx_seq_one_letter_code
_entity_poly.pdbx_strand_id
1 'polypeptide(L)'
;GLTKEATSALSPYKIDLNTWRVDGFMKNGYVFDADLGTSIGIITSASYHNQQNTYGSRQWNAAQTNAYLNAIFQTSFDDSATDLWDDHHHNLSAGLSFNYDGYNEAIRLIGDEAIRLDNMEVTPGVFAEYTYTYKDKVTLLVGIREDYSTRYGFFTTPRMNLRYAPFERWTLRGSVG
;
A
#
# COMPACT_ATOMS: atom_id res chain seq x y z
N GLY A 1 28.50 31.87 31.11
CA GLY A 1 27.88 31.97 29.78
C GLY A 1 28.83 32.49 28.76
N LEU A 2 28.92 31.88 27.59
CA LEU A 2 29.72 32.35 26.47
C LEU A 2 29.25 33.74 26.05
N THR A 3 30.18 34.68 25.92
CA THR A 3 29.86 36.03 25.43
C THR A 3 29.45 35.99 23.96
N LYS A 4 28.64 36.94 23.53
CA LYS A 4 28.13 37.06 22.16
C LYS A 4 29.27 37.06 21.09
N GLU A 5 30.45 37.53 21.47
CA GLU A 5 31.64 37.57 20.61
C GLU A 5 32.34 36.18 20.51
N ALA A 6 32.35 35.39 21.57
CA ALA A 6 32.86 34.02 21.52
C ALA A 6 31.95 33.08 20.69
N THR A 7 30.63 33.38 20.64
CA THR A 7 29.66 32.63 19.82
C THR A 7 29.78 32.97 18.35
N SER A 8 30.26 34.16 17.97
CA SER A 8 30.48 34.56 16.57
C SER A 8 31.78 34.03 15.97
N ALA A 9 32.76 33.67 16.82
CA ALA A 9 34.03 33.08 16.38
C ALA A 9 33.95 31.57 16.13
N LEU A 10 33.00 30.88 16.76
CA LEU A 10 32.64 29.49 16.50
C LEU A 10 31.51 29.50 15.47
N SER A 11 31.77 29.08 14.24
CA SER A 11 30.72 28.89 13.24
C SER A 11 29.62 28.02 13.86
N PRO A 12 28.44 28.56 14.20
CA PRO A 12 27.46 27.80 14.96
C PRO A 12 26.97 26.64 14.08
N TYR A 13 26.93 25.45 14.66
CA TYR A 13 26.35 24.29 14.00
C TYR A 13 24.88 24.62 13.64
N LYS A 14 24.59 24.78 12.36
CA LYS A 14 23.25 25.11 11.87
C LYS A 14 22.61 23.86 11.30
N ILE A 15 21.37 23.64 11.70
CA ILE A 15 20.50 22.63 11.09
C ILE A 15 19.43 23.40 10.29
N ASP A 16 19.31 23.07 9.02
CA ASP A 16 18.30 23.60 8.14
C ASP A 16 17.57 22.43 7.46
N LEU A 17 16.26 22.35 7.65
CA LEU A 17 15.40 21.28 7.16
C LEU A 17 14.31 21.92 6.30
N ASN A 18 14.30 21.62 5.03
CA ASN A 18 13.26 22.04 4.11
C ASN A 18 12.62 20.80 3.47
N THR A 19 11.34 20.61 3.73
CA THR A 19 10.60 19.43 3.29
C THR A 19 9.26 19.85 2.74
N TRP A 20 8.88 19.32 1.59
CA TRP A 20 7.55 19.47 1.05
C TRP A 20 7.07 18.16 0.39
N ARG A 21 5.76 17.98 0.37
CA ARG A 21 5.11 16.78 -0.18
C ARG A 21 3.81 17.18 -0.87
N VAL A 22 3.55 16.54 -1.99
CA VAL A 22 2.27 16.60 -2.70
C VAL A 22 1.73 15.20 -2.86
N ASP A 23 0.46 15.01 -2.53
CA ASP A 23 -0.24 13.73 -2.65
C ASP A 23 -1.50 13.93 -3.48
N GLY A 24 -1.75 12.99 -4.38
CA GLY A 24 -2.99 12.87 -5.13
C GLY A 24 -3.60 11.48 -4.93
N PHE A 25 -4.91 11.43 -4.80
CA PHE A 25 -5.65 10.20 -4.61
C PHE A 25 -6.97 10.26 -5.37
N MET A 26 -7.33 9.17 -6.06
CA MET A 26 -8.59 9.02 -6.76
C MET A 26 -9.13 7.60 -6.57
N LYS A 27 -10.43 7.49 -6.37
CA LYS A 27 -11.14 6.23 -6.27
C LYS A 27 -12.40 6.29 -7.14
N ASN A 28 -12.51 5.34 -8.07
CA ASN A 28 -13.64 5.19 -8.96
C ASN A 28 -14.20 3.79 -8.83
N GLY A 29 -15.51 3.66 -9.02
CA GLY A 29 -16.18 2.36 -9.04
C GLY A 29 -17.32 2.38 -10.05
N TYR A 30 -17.55 1.23 -10.67
CA TYR A 30 -18.66 1.00 -11.55
C TYR A 30 -19.33 -0.33 -11.22
N VAL A 31 -20.65 -0.32 -11.07
CA VAL A 31 -21.47 -1.50 -10.80
C VAL A 31 -22.10 -1.94 -12.10
N PHE A 32 -21.81 -3.17 -12.55
CA PHE A 32 -22.38 -3.77 -13.76
C PHE A 32 -23.70 -4.44 -13.46
N ASP A 33 -23.79 -5.11 -12.32
CA ASP A 33 -24.95 -5.84 -11.86
C ASP A 33 -25.12 -5.63 -10.36
N ALA A 34 -26.23 -5.02 -9.96
CA ALA A 34 -26.48 -4.71 -8.56
C ALA A 34 -26.97 -5.95 -7.77
N ASP A 35 -27.63 -6.90 -8.45
CA ASP A 35 -28.17 -8.10 -7.79
C ASP A 35 -27.04 -9.07 -7.42
N LEU A 36 -26.09 -9.27 -8.31
CA LEU A 36 -24.88 -10.07 -8.06
C LEU A 36 -23.75 -9.27 -7.41
N GLY A 37 -23.91 -7.97 -7.21
CA GLY A 37 -22.85 -7.10 -6.70
C GLY A 37 -21.63 -7.03 -7.62
N THR A 38 -21.83 -7.35 -8.94
CA THR A 38 -20.74 -7.36 -9.92
C THR A 38 -20.27 -5.94 -10.20
N SER A 39 -19.03 -5.67 -9.85
CA SER A 39 -18.48 -4.32 -9.90
C SER A 39 -16.98 -4.32 -10.18
N ILE A 40 -16.50 -3.18 -10.63
CA ILE A 40 -15.07 -2.89 -10.72
C ILE A 40 -14.75 -1.61 -9.94
N GLY A 41 -13.71 -1.68 -9.13
CA GLY A 41 -13.15 -0.53 -8.41
C GLY A 41 -11.73 -0.24 -8.88
N ILE A 42 -11.41 1.03 -9.10
CA ILE A 42 -10.08 1.48 -9.48
C ILE A 42 -9.62 2.51 -8.45
N ILE A 43 -8.49 2.26 -7.83
CA ILE A 43 -7.84 3.14 -6.87
C ILE A 43 -6.51 3.57 -7.48
N THR A 44 -6.29 4.87 -7.55
CA THR A 44 -5.01 5.43 -7.95
C THR A 44 -4.52 6.41 -6.92
N SER A 45 -3.23 6.40 -6.66
CA SER A 45 -2.58 7.45 -5.89
C SER A 45 -1.22 7.78 -6.47
N ALA A 46 -0.80 9.01 -6.28
CA ALA A 46 0.55 9.45 -6.59
C ALA A 46 1.02 10.41 -5.49
N SER A 47 2.27 10.30 -5.12
CA SER A 47 2.90 11.22 -4.19
C SER A 47 4.29 11.61 -4.67
N TYR A 48 4.65 12.84 -4.40
CA TYR A 48 6.00 13.33 -4.55
C TYR A 48 6.43 14.01 -3.26
N HIS A 49 7.55 13.55 -2.71
CA HIS A 49 8.16 14.07 -1.51
C HIS A 49 9.56 14.56 -1.84
N ASN A 50 9.89 15.76 -1.41
CA ASN A 50 11.22 16.31 -1.55
C ASN A 50 11.71 16.86 -0.21
N GLN A 51 12.94 16.56 0.13
CA GLN A 51 13.59 17.11 1.31
C GLN A 51 15.00 17.56 1.00
N GLN A 52 15.36 18.71 1.56
CA GLN A 52 16.67 19.31 1.48
C GLN A 52 17.13 19.63 2.89
N ASN A 53 18.11 18.89 3.36
CA ASN A 53 18.56 18.98 4.74
C ASN A 53 20.03 19.38 4.78
N THR A 54 20.33 20.32 5.66
CA THR A 54 21.70 20.77 5.94
C THR A 54 22.00 20.59 7.43
N TYR A 55 23.06 19.90 7.74
CA TYR A 55 23.52 19.61 9.10
C TYR A 55 24.96 20.14 9.25
N GLY A 56 25.08 21.41 9.64
CA GLY A 56 26.35 22.10 9.65
C GLY A 56 26.92 22.20 8.22
N SER A 57 27.88 21.37 7.93
CA SER A 57 28.58 21.31 6.63
C SER A 57 28.20 20.12 5.77
N ARG A 58 27.29 19.28 6.25
CA ARG A 58 26.77 18.12 5.51
C ARG A 58 25.44 18.44 4.90
N GLN A 59 25.23 18.08 3.64
CA GLN A 59 23.97 18.21 2.95
C GLN A 59 23.44 16.82 2.60
N TRP A 60 22.17 16.61 2.85
CA TRP A 60 21.44 15.42 2.44
C TRP A 60 20.14 15.85 1.78
N ASN A 61 20.07 15.63 0.49
CA ASN A 61 18.88 15.91 -0.31
C ASN A 61 18.29 14.60 -0.77
N ALA A 62 16.98 14.44 -0.65
CA ALA A 62 16.30 13.24 -1.10
C ALA A 62 14.96 13.62 -1.76
N ALA A 63 14.64 12.93 -2.83
CA ALA A 63 13.35 12.99 -3.48
C ALA A 63 12.77 11.59 -3.64
N GLN A 64 11.50 11.44 -3.32
CA GLN A 64 10.75 10.20 -3.48
C GLN A 64 9.54 10.47 -4.37
N THR A 65 9.34 9.60 -5.34
CA THR A 65 8.13 9.53 -6.16
C THR A 65 7.47 8.19 -5.95
N ASN A 66 6.20 8.17 -5.60
CA ASN A 66 5.40 6.95 -5.52
C ASN A 66 4.19 7.09 -6.44
N ALA A 67 3.86 6.01 -7.14
CA ALA A 67 2.61 5.88 -7.89
C ALA A 67 2.01 4.50 -7.65
N TYR A 68 0.73 4.46 -7.35
CA TYR A 68 -0.01 3.24 -7.07
C TYR A 68 -1.28 3.16 -7.89
N LEU A 69 -1.53 1.99 -8.45
CA LEU A 69 -2.77 1.62 -9.13
C LEU A 69 -3.27 0.30 -8.56
N ASN A 70 -4.56 0.20 -8.30
CA ASN A 70 -5.22 -1.06 -7.96
C ASN A 70 -6.57 -1.12 -8.66
N ALA A 71 -6.79 -2.17 -9.43
CA ALA A 71 -8.06 -2.48 -10.07
C ALA A 71 -8.61 -3.76 -9.47
N ILE A 72 -9.83 -3.72 -8.93
CA ILE A 72 -10.49 -4.81 -8.22
C ILE A 72 -11.81 -5.09 -8.89
N PHE A 73 -11.98 -6.30 -9.37
CA PHE A 73 -13.25 -6.85 -9.82
C PHE A 73 -13.87 -7.68 -8.69
N GLN A 74 -15.16 -7.53 -8.47
CA GLN A 74 -15.92 -8.30 -7.48
C GLN A 74 -17.21 -8.82 -8.09
N THR A 75 -17.63 -10.02 -7.72
CA THR A 75 -18.90 -10.60 -8.08
C THR A 75 -19.33 -11.64 -7.04
N SER A 76 -20.65 -11.81 -6.86
CA SER A 76 -21.24 -12.91 -6.13
C SER A 76 -21.76 -13.95 -7.11
N PHE A 77 -21.87 -15.20 -6.70
CA PHE A 77 -22.48 -16.28 -7.49
C PHE A 77 -23.88 -16.63 -6.99
N ASP A 78 -24.35 -15.93 -5.95
CA ASP A 78 -25.65 -16.16 -5.35
C ASP A 78 -26.72 -15.46 -6.18
N ASP A 79 -27.61 -16.24 -6.77
CA ASP A 79 -28.80 -15.69 -7.45
C ASP A 79 -29.88 -15.40 -6.41
N SER A 80 -29.93 -14.16 -5.95
CA SER A 80 -30.90 -13.70 -4.93
C SER A 80 -32.36 -13.87 -5.37
N ALA A 81 -32.63 -14.14 -6.64
CA ALA A 81 -33.97 -14.24 -7.21
C ALA A 81 -34.59 -15.65 -7.06
N THR A 82 -33.78 -16.69 -6.86
CA THR A 82 -34.27 -18.08 -6.93
C THR A 82 -34.26 -18.83 -5.60
N ASP A 83 -33.48 -18.42 -4.58
CA ASP A 83 -33.35 -19.19 -3.35
C ASP A 83 -33.55 -18.36 -2.07
N LEU A 84 -34.84 -18.21 -1.67
CA LEU A 84 -35.22 -17.65 -0.36
C LEU A 84 -34.74 -18.52 0.83
N TRP A 85 -34.11 -19.66 0.57
CA TRP A 85 -33.65 -20.67 1.56
C TRP A 85 -32.16 -21.01 1.46
N ASP A 86 -31.42 -20.45 0.50
CA ASP A 86 -29.99 -20.70 0.39
C ASP A 86 -29.22 -19.75 1.31
N ASP A 87 -28.75 -20.34 2.41
CA ASP A 87 -27.92 -19.64 3.40
C ASP A 87 -26.41 -19.62 3.02
N HIS A 88 -26.09 -20.00 1.77
CA HIS A 88 -24.74 -20.07 1.24
C HIS A 88 -24.44 -18.86 0.37
N HIS A 89 -23.40 -18.12 0.70
CA HIS A 89 -22.94 -16.97 -0.08
C HIS A 89 -21.52 -17.16 -0.60
N HIS A 90 -21.35 -16.90 -1.88
CA HIS A 90 -20.11 -17.08 -2.61
C HIS A 90 -19.68 -15.76 -3.26
N ASN A 91 -18.55 -15.21 -2.82
CA ASN A 91 -18.02 -13.99 -3.37
C ASN A 91 -16.62 -14.24 -3.97
N LEU A 92 -16.38 -13.75 -5.16
CA LEU A 92 -15.08 -13.71 -5.80
C LEU A 92 -14.61 -12.28 -5.92
N SER A 93 -13.37 -12.05 -5.54
CA SER A 93 -12.66 -10.79 -5.78
C SER A 93 -11.36 -11.10 -6.49
N ALA A 94 -11.06 -10.44 -7.58
CA ALA A 94 -9.81 -10.58 -8.31
C ALA A 94 -9.32 -9.22 -8.77
N GLY A 95 -8.02 -9.04 -8.90
CA GLY A 95 -7.53 -7.73 -9.26
C GLY A 95 -6.09 -7.70 -9.71
N LEU A 96 -5.71 -6.51 -10.16
CA LEU A 96 -4.37 -6.15 -10.57
C LEU A 96 -3.89 -5.00 -9.70
N SER A 97 -2.64 -5.04 -9.32
CA SER A 97 -1.99 -3.93 -8.62
C SER A 97 -0.70 -3.54 -9.33
N PHE A 98 -0.34 -2.29 -9.19
CA PHE A 98 0.91 -1.76 -9.70
C PHE A 98 1.43 -0.73 -8.69
N ASN A 99 2.66 -0.91 -8.25
CA ASN A 99 3.35 0.05 -7.42
C ASN A 99 4.66 0.48 -8.08
N TYR A 100 4.91 1.77 -8.08
CA TYR A 100 6.16 2.39 -8.52
C TYR A 100 6.72 3.21 -7.38
N ASP A 101 7.97 2.95 -7.01
CA ASP A 101 8.74 3.72 -6.04
C ASP A 101 10.07 4.16 -6.65
N GLY A 102 10.27 5.46 -6.73
CA GLY A 102 11.52 6.07 -7.18
C GLY A 102 12.16 6.88 -6.05
N TYR A 103 13.43 6.67 -5.80
CA TYR A 103 14.22 7.37 -4.79
C TYR A 103 15.47 7.96 -5.43
N ASN A 104 15.68 9.25 -5.24
CA ASN A 104 16.91 9.95 -5.64
C ASN A 104 17.49 10.59 -4.40
N GLU A 105 18.68 10.19 -4.03
CA GLU A 105 19.37 10.74 -2.86
C GLU A 105 20.73 11.34 -3.26
N ALA A 106 21.07 12.46 -2.66
CA ALA A 106 22.37 13.08 -2.81
C ALA A 106 22.92 13.47 -1.43
N ILE A 107 24.05 12.89 -1.09
CA ILE A 107 24.78 13.17 0.15
C ILE A 107 26.06 13.88 -0.21
N ARG A 108 26.28 15.07 0.35
CA ARG A 108 27.51 15.83 0.21
C ARG A 108 28.14 16.05 1.57
N LEU A 109 29.40 15.67 1.70
CA LEU A 109 30.29 16.01 2.81
C LEU A 109 31.11 17.26 2.43
N ILE A 110 31.71 17.92 3.43
CA ILE A 110 32.58 19.08 3.15
C ILE A 110 33.77 18.66 2.27
N GLY A 111 33.95 19.40 1.16
CA GLY A 111 35.13 19.23 0.29
C GLY A 111 35.04 18.05 -0.68
N ASP A 112 34.01 17.24 -0.59
CA ASP A 112 33.85 16.05 -1.43
C ASP A 112 32.75 16.23 -2.51
N GLU A 113 32.85 15.44 -3.56
CA GLU A 113 31.77 15.31 -4.54
C GLU A 113 30.53 14.67 -3.88
N ALA A 114 29.35 15.03 -4.39
CA ALA A 114 28.11 14.46 -3.89
C ALA A 114 28.00 12.98 -4.30
N ILE A 115 27.83 12.11 -3.31
CA ILE A 115 27.46 10.71 -3.55
C ILE A 115 25.97 10.71 -3.91
N ARG A 116 25.64 10.16 -5.09
CA ARG A 116 24.27 10.01 -5.57
C ARG A 116 23.86 8.55 -5.51
N LEU A 117 22.66 8.32 -4.99
CA LEU A 117 22.03 6.99 -4.87
C LEU A 117 20.65 7.12 -5.52
N ASP A 118 20.53 6.52 -6.70
CA ASP A 118 19.27 6.45 -7.43
C ASP A 118 18.74 5.01 -7.33
N ASN A 119 17.51 4.85 -6.91
CA ASN A 119 16.87 3.56 -6.77
C ASN A 119 15.44 3.64 -7.33
N MET A 120 15.06 2.64 -8.09
CA MET A 120 13.73 2.52 -8.68
C MET A 120 13.24 1.09 -8.46
N GLU A 121 12.04 0.96 -7.98
CA GLU A 121 11.36 -0.31 -7.83
C GLU A 121 9.98 -0.27 -8.48
N VAL A 122 9.67 -1.29 -9.25
CA VAL A 122 8.35 -1.49 -9.86
C VAL A 122 7.84 -2.85 -9.42
N THR A 123 6.61 -2.85 -8.89
CA THR A 123 5.99 -4.06 -8.36
C THR A 123 4.56 -4.21 -8.93
N PRO A 124 4.42 -4.80 -10.13
CA PRO A 124 3.13 -5.30 -10.58
C PRO A 124 2.73 -6.54 -9.78
N GLY A 125 1.43 -6.71 -9.58
CA GLY A 125 0.87 -7.86 -8.87
C GLY A 125 -0.51 -8.23 -9.38
N VAL A 126 -0.86 -9.49 -9.20
CA VAL A 126 -2.21 -10.03 -9.46
C VAL A 126 -2.68 -10.74 -8.20
N PHE A 127 -3.99 -10.72 -7.95
CA PHE A 127 -4.55 -11.45 -6.83
C PHE A 127 -5.94 -11.99 -7.15
N ALA A 128 -6.29 -13.07 -6.49
CA ALA A 128 -7.63 -13.60 -6.46
C ALA A 128 -7.98 -14.04 -5.04
N GLU A 129 -9.23 -13.86 -4.68
CA GLU A 129 -9.76 -14.08 -3.34
C GLU A 129 -11.17 -14.60 -3.45
N TYR A 130 -11.44 -15.70 -2.76
CA TYR A 130 -12.75 -16.30 -2.67
C TYR A 130 -13.22 -16.30 -1.24
N THR A 131 -14.44 -15.83 -1.02
CA THR A 131 -15.09 -15.81 0.29
C THR A 131 -16.35 -16.65 0.23
N TYR A 132 -16.43 -17.62 1.14
CA TYR A 132 -17.59 -18.45 1.38
C TYR A 132 -18.20 -18.11 2.74
N THR A 133 -19.49 -17.86 2.78
CA THR A 133 -20.23 -17.60 4.01
C THR A 133 -21.43 -18.55 4.10
N TYR A 134 -21.63 -19.16 5.26
CA TYR A 134 -22.76 -20.02 5.58
C TYR A 134 -23.47 -19.55 6.83
N LYS A 135 -24.76 -19.14 6.70
CA LYS A 135 -25.64 -18.74 7.81
C LYS A 135 -25.03 -17.73 8.76
N ASP A 136 -24.17 -16.86 8.32
CA ASP A 136 -23.39 -15.97 9.19
C ASP A 136 -22.57 -16.69 10.30
N LYS A 137 -22.64 -18.01 10.33
CA LYS A 137 -21.91 -18.83 11.31
C LYS A 137 -20.51 -19.18 10.89
N VAL A 138 -20.29 -19.40 9.59
CA VAL A 138 -19.00 -19.72 9.02
C VAL A 138 -18.69 -18.70 7.95
N THR A 139 -17.50 -18.11 7.99
CA THR A 139 -16.94 -17.35 6.90
C THR A 139 -15.52 -17.86 6.64
N LEU A 140 -15.29 -18.38 5.45
CA LEU A 140 -13.98 -18.80 4.98
C LEU A 140 -13.54 -17.90 3.83
N LEU A 141 -12.38 -17.28 3.98
CA LEU A 141 -11.74 -16.51 2.93
C LEU A 141 -10.44 -17.22 2.57
N VAL A 142 -10.25 -17.50 1.30
CA VAL A 142 -9.01 -18.04 0.73
C VAL A 142 -8.56 -17.11 -0.38
N GLY A 143 -7.30 -16.73 -0.38
CA GLY A 143 -6.73 -15.85 -1.38
C GLY A 143 -5.30 -16.20 -1.72
N ILE A 144 -4.91 -15.81 -2.91
CA ILE A 144 -3.54 -15.89 -3.39
C ILE A 144 -3.18 -14.58 -4.08
N ARG A 145 -1.98 -14.12 -3.83
CA ARG A 145 -1.41 -12.95 -4.48
C ARG A 145 -0.04 -13.29 -5.02
N GLU A 146 0.23 -12.90 -6.24
CA GLU A 146 1.53 -13.00 -6.90
C GLU A 146 2.01 -11.59 -7.25
N ASP A 147 3.17 -11.21 -6.74
CA ASP A 147 3.81 -9.94 -7.04
C ASP A 147 5.18 -10.20 -7.68
N TYR A 148 5.57 -9.31 -8.56
CA TYR A 148 6.91 -9.29 -9.15
C TYR A 148 7.60 -7.97 -8.80
N SER A 149 8.65 -8.02 -7.99
CA SER A 149 9.50 -6.88 -7.74
C SER A 149 10.67 -6.87 -8.72
N THR A 150 10.94 -5.73 -9.34
CA THR A 150 12.13 -5.56 -10.19
C THR A 150 13.43 -5.77 -9.43
N ARG A 151 13.39 -5.73 -8.09
CA ARG A 151 14.53 -5.89 -7.21
C ARG A 151 14.67 -7.30 -6.63
N TYR A 152 13.55 -7.94 -6.30
CA TYR A 152 13.54 -9.22 -5.56
C TYR A 152 12.97 -10.39 -6.36
N GLY A 153 12.39 -10.14 -7.56
CA GLY A 153 11.76 -11.16 -8.37
C GLY A 153 10.33 -11.49 -7.94
N PHE A 154 9.89 -12.70 -8.23
CA PHE A 154 8.54 -13.18 -7.91
C PHE A 154 8.41 -13.59 -6.45
N PHE A 155 7.28 -13.28 -5.85
CA PHE A 155 6.90 -13.78 -4.55
C PHE A 155 5.38 -13.99 -4.46
N THR A 156 5.01 -15.15 -3.92
CA THR A 156 3.63 -15.59 -3.77
C THR A 156 3.21 -15.46 -2.32
N THR A 157 2.06 -14.84 -2.08
CA THR A 157 1.50 -14.68 -0.75
C THR A 157 0.12 -15.33 -0.68
N PRO A 158 0.01 -16.59 -0.23
CA PRO A 158 -1.26 -17.21 0.08
C PRO A 158 -1.82 -16.63 1.38
N ARG A 159 -3.15 -16.60 1.50
CA ARG A 159 -3.82 -16.25 2.75
C ARG A 159 -5.09 -17.04 2.96
N MET A 160 -5.38 -17.34 4.20
CA MET A 160 -6.63 -17.95 4.59
C MET A 160 -7.10 -17.35 5.92
N ASN A 161 -8.39 -17.02 5.96
CA ASN A 161 -9.05 -16.54 7.17
C ASN A 161 -10.31 -17.37 7.41
N LEU A 162 -10.48 -17.85 8.63
CA LEU A 162 -11.66 -18.57 9.07
C LEU A 162 -12.30 -17.83 10.24
N ARG A 163 -13.59 -17.57 10.12
CA ARG A 163 -14.45 -17.15 11.22
C ARG A 163 -15.50 -18.23 11.44
N TYR A 164 -15.64 -18.69 12.67
CA TYR A 164 -16.66 -19.65 13.08
C TYR A 164 -17.41 -19.14 14.31
N ALA A 165 -18.69 -18.93 14.18
CA ALA A 165 -19.58 -18.43 15.22
C ALA A 165 -20.74 -19.46 15.45
N PRO A 166 -20.50 -20.56 16.18
CA PRO A 166 -21.52 -21.60 16.39
C PRO A 166 -22.73 -21.10 17.17
N PHE A 167 -22.55 -20.11 18.04
CA PHE A 167 -23.55 -19.49 18.87
C PHE A 167 -23.39 -17.97 18.88
N GLU A 168 -24.45 -17.21 19.17
CA GLU A 168 -24.45 -15.74 19.17
C GLU A 168 -23.37 -15.11 20.08
N ARG A 169 -22.93 -15.82 21.11
CA ARG A 169 -21.94 -15.29 22.09
C ARG A 169 -20.51 -15.78 21.87
N TRP A 170 -20.28 -16.65 20.89
CA TRP A 170 -18.97 -17.26 20.66
C TRP A 170 -18.53 -17.07 19.22
N THR A 171 -17.35 -16.54 19.07
CA THR A 171 -16.70 -16.40 17.75
C THR A 171 -15.24 -16.84 17.85
N LEU A 172 -14.88 -17.84 17.05
CA LEU A 172 -13.52 -18.28 16.83
C LEU A 172 -13.01 -17.66 15.53
N ARG A 173 -11.77 -17.21 15.52
CA ARG A 173 -11.11 -16.68 14.33
C ARG A 173 -9.70 -17.24 14.24
N GLY A 174 -9.32 -17.67 13.03
CA GLY A 174 -7.99 -18.12 12.69
C GLY A 174 -7.56 -17.50 11.38
N SER A 175 -6.28 -17.17 11.25
CA SER A 175 -5.70 -16.66 10.02
C SER A 175 -4.31 -17.23 9.81
N VAL A 176 -3.97 -17.49 8.56
CA VAL A 176 -2.64 -17.88 8.10
C VAL A 176 -2.36 -17.20 6.76
N GLY A 177 -1.11 -16.78 6.56
CA GLY A 177 -0.61 -16.12 5.36
C GLY A 177 0.89 -15.89 5.43
#